data_dc152c05d5445587da04f261342897d7
#
_entry.id   dc152c05d5445587da04f261342897d7
#
_cell.length_a   1.000
_cell.length_b   1.000
_cell.length_c   1.000
_cell.angle_alpha   90.00
_cell.angle_beta   90.00
_cell.angle_gamma   90.00
#
_symmetry.space_group_name_H-M   'P 1'
#
loop_
_entity.id
_entity.type
_entity.pdbx_description
1 polymer ?
#
loop_
_entity_poly.entity_id
_entity_poly.type
_entity_poly.pdbx_seq_one_letter_code
_entity_poly.pdbx_strand_id
1 'polypeptide(L)'
;MTSPVQTGNAIYSQLCRVDVPKTAYIDGLAASIATVIPCACDKVIMYSTGVYMIHNASACIYGNAIQLREYADVLDTYSEAARQAYVSRCSISEEEIQALMDSETHMTAEEALKFGFIDEIADKPAMSGDSSPKGYMQAVMRLSEQSGGANEIKAISDRLDRIEAVLQSAEKCFDKKEDMSKAESAPKAENAPESGADKAEMLKAFLSAVVG
;
A
#
# COMPACT_ATOMS: atom_id res chain seq x y z
N MET A 1 3.31 -18.32 1.85
CA MET A 1 3.03 -16.87 1.86
C MET A 1 3.94 -16.20 0.85
N THR A 2 3.41 -15.44 -0.11
CA THR A 2 4.20 -14.63 -1.03
C THR A 2 4.72 -13.40 -0.29
N SER A 3 6.00 -13.04 -0.50
CA SER A 3 6.55 -11.82 0.08
C SER A 3 5.97 -10.57 -0.61
N PRO A 4 5.92 -9.41 0.05
CA PRO A 4 5.51 -8.16 -0.58
C PRO A 4 6.28 -7.85 -1.87
N VAL A 5 7.58 -8.17 -1.90
CA VAL A 5 8.45 -7.97 -3.08
C VAL A 5 7.99 -8.82 -4.26
N GLN A 6 7.68 -10.09 -4.04
CA GLN A 6 7.17 -10.98 -5.09
C GLN A 6 5.83 -10.49 -5.64
N THR A 7 4.95 -9.99 -4.76
CA THR A 7 3.66 -9.43 -5.17
C THR A 7 3.84 -8.17 -6.01
N GLY A 8 4.70 -7.24 -5.60
CA GLY A 8 4.96 -6.01 -6.35
C GLY A 8 5.59 -6.28 -7.71
N ASN A 9 6.55 -7.20 -7.80
CA ASN A 9 7.14 -7.62 -9.08
C ASN A 9 6.10 -8.29 -10.00
N ALA A 10 5.16 -9.06 -9.45
CA ALA A 10 4.08 -9.67 -10.23
C ALA A 10 3.13 -8.60 -10.78
N ILE A 11 2.78 -7.57 -10.00
CA ILE A 11 1.96 -6.43 -10.44
C ILE A 11 2.69 -5.67 -11.54
N TYR A 12 3.96 -5.33 -11.36
CA TYR A 12 4.79 -4.68 -12.38
C TYR A 12 4.75 -5.46 -13.69
N SER A 13 5.02 -6.77 -13.64
CA SER A 13 5.05 -7.62 -14.83
C SER A 13 3.68 -7.76 -15.51
N GLN A 14 2.59 -7.71 -14.74
CA GLN A 14 1.24 -7.72 -15.29
C GLN A 14 0.93 -6.40 -16.01
N LEU A 15 1.27 -5.27 -15.41
CA LEU A 15 1.10 -3.95 -16.02
C LEU A 15 1.91 -3.80 -17.30
N CYS A 16 3.14 -4.32 -17.36
CA CYS A 16 3.95 -4.31 -18.58
C CYS A 16 3.30 -5.07 -19.74
N ARG A 17 2.44 -6.07 -19.46
CA ARG A 17 1.75 -6.86 -20.50
C ARG A 17 0.46 -6.21 -21.02
N VAL A 18 -0.03 -5.20 -20.32
CA VAL A 18 -1.27 -4.53 -20.71
C VAL A 18 -0.95 -3.42 -21.72
N ASP A 19 -1.46 -3.58 -22.94
CA ASP A 19 -1.24 -2.66 -24.05
C ASP A 19 -2.32 -1.55 -24.09
N VAL A 20 -2.34 -0.72 -23.02
CA VAL A 20 -3.16 0.50 -22.95
C VAL A 20 -2.33 1.59 -22.25
N PRO A 21 -2.57 2.87 -22.53
CA PRO A 21 -1.92 3.96 -21.81
C PRO A 21 -2.19 3.87 -20.30
N LYS A 22 -1.12 3.92 -19.50
CA LYS A 22 -1.14 3.79 -18.04
C LYS A 22 -0.56 5.04 -17.39
N THR A 23 -1.28 5.61 -16.44
CA THR A 23 -0.78 6.71 -15.61
C THR A 23 -0.80 6.29 -14.15
N ALA A 24 0.33 6.41 -13.48
CA ALA A 24 0.43 6.22 -12.04
C ALA A 24 0.33 7.58 -11.32
N TYR A 25 -0.40 7.60 -10.22
CA TYR A 25 -0.49 8.75 -9.32
C TYR A 25 0.09 8.40 -7.96
N ILE A 26 1.01 9.23 -7.47
CA ILE A 26 1.63 9.09 -6.15
C ILE A 26 1.12 10.22 -5.27
N ASP A 27 0.08 9.92 -4.49
CA ASP A 27 -0.64 10.92 -3.69
C ASP A 27 0.04 11.23 -2.35
N GLY A 28 0.95 10.38 -1.89
CA GLY A 28 1.64 10.59 -0.61
C GLY A 28 2.98 9.87 -0.57
N LEU A 29 3.00 8.56 -0.34
CA LEU A 29 4.22 7.77 -0.20
C LEU A 29 4.27 6.63 -1.21
N ALA A 30 5.33 6.60 -2.03
CA ALA A 30 5.75 5.40 -2.73
C ALA A 30 7.10 4.95 -2.16
N ALA A 31 7.15 3.81 -1.49
CA ALA A 31 8.35 3.32 -0.83
C ALA A 31 8.66 1.87 -1.17
N SER A 32 9.98 1.56 -1.30
CA SER A 32 10.45 0.18 -1.51
C SER A 32 9.80 -0.45 -2.76
N ILE A 33 9.26 -1.65 -2.65
CA ILE A 33 8.65 -2.37 -3.79
C ILE A 33 7.47 -1.61 -4.43
N ALA A 34 6.80 -0.70 -3.72
CA ALA A 34 5.75 0.13 -4.27
C ALA A 34 6.25 1.10 -5.35
N THR A 35 7.56 1.42 -5.35
CA THR A 35 8.19 2.28 -6.36
C THR A 35 8.48 1.58 -7.68
N VAL A 36 8.54 0.25 -7.69
CA VAL A 36 8.72 -0.56 -8.90
C VAL A 36 7.46 -0.55 -9.77
N ILE A 37 6.28 -0.51 -9.13
CA ILE A 37 4.99 -0.57 -9.84
C ILE A 37 4.80 0.59 -10.84
N PRO A 38 5.04 1.87 -10.47
CA PRO A 38 4.96 3.00 -11.41
C PRO A 38 5.90 2.88 -12.61
N CYS A 39 7.01 2.17 -12.49
CA CYS A 39 7.94 1.98 -13.60
C CYS A 39 7.31 1.25 -14.81
N ALA A 40 6.20 0.53 -14.61
CA ALA A 40 5.44 -0.08 -15.70
C ALA A 40 4.43 0.86 -16.38
N CYS A 41 4.32 2.12 -15.93
CA CYS A 41 3.36 3.08 -16.46
C CYS A 41 4.02 4.05 -17.44
N ASP A 42 3.24 4.50 -18.42
CA ASP A 42 3.69 5.43 -19.45
C ASP A 42 3.89 6.84 -18.89
N LYS A 43 3.14 7.18 -17.84
CA LYS A 43 3.25 8.46 -17.13
C LYS A 43 3.15 8.24 -15.62
N VAL A 44 3.99 8.94 -14.87
CA VAL A 44 3.97 8.96 -13.39
C VAL A 44 3.84 10.40 -12.91
N ILE A 45 2.79 10.66 -12.15
CA ILE A 45 2.48 11.98 -11.58
C ILE A 45 2.57 11.85 -10.06
N MET A 46 3.31 12.73 -9.40
CA MET A 46 3.49 12.71 -7.96
C MET A 46 3.04 14.05 -7.36
N TYR A 47 2.42 13.98 -6.20
CA TYR A 47 2.09 15.17 -5.42
C TYR A 47 3.36 15.88 -4.95
N SER A 48 3.32 17.23 -4.93
CA SER A 48 4.43 18.06 -4.42
C SER A 48 4.82 17.74 -2.96
N THR A 49 3.87 17.23 -2.16
CA THR A 49 4.10 16.79 -0.77
C THR A 49 4.40 15.30 -0.64
N GLY A 50 4.45 14.57 -1.75
CA GLY A 50 4.72 13.13 -1.75
C GLY A 50 6.20 12.82 -1.46
N VAL A 51 6.45 11.58 -1.08
CA VAL A 51 7.80 11.03 -0.86
C VAL A 51 7.98 9.79 -1.72
N TYR A 52 9.11 9.70 -2.40
CA TYR A 52 9.51 8.54 -3.17
C TYR A 52 10.76 7.93 -2.55
N MET A 53 10.71 6.65 -2.09
CA MET A 53 11.85 6.03 -1.40
C MET A 53 12.27 4.73 -2.07
N ILE A 54 13.54 4.65 -2.40
CA ILE A 54 14.18 3.44 -2.94
C ILE A 54 15.28 2.94 -2.02
N HIS A 55 15.40 1.64 -1.94
CA HIS A 55 16.46 0.96 -1.18
C HIS A 55 16.68 -0.47 -1.71
N ASN A 56 17.77 -1.09 -1.29
CA ASN A 56 18.00 -2.51 -1.52
C ASN A 56 17.01 -3.37 -0.74
N ALA A 57 16.73 -4.57 -1.25
CA ALA A 57 15.88 -5.52 -0.54
C ALA A 57 16.46 -5.83 0.84
N SER A 58 15.61 -5.82 1.86
CA SER A 58 16.01 -6.07 3.23
C SER A 58 15.12 -7.11 3.90
N ALA A 59 15.66 -7.85 4.86
CA ALA A 59 14.94 -8.82 5.65
C ALA A 59 15.55 -8.96 7.04
N CYS A 60 14.74 -9.34 8.00
CA CYS A 60 15.21 -9.75 9.32
C CYS A 60 15.38 -11.28 9.34
N ILE A 61 16.62 -11.75 9.47
CA ILE A 61 16.97 -13.16 9.30
C ILE A 61 17.79 -13.65 10.48
N TYR A 62 17.49 -14.87 10.92
CA TYR A 62 18.28 -15.60 11.91
C TYR A 62 18.78 -16.90 11.29
N GLY A 63 20.07 -17.20 11.46
CA GLY A 63 20.68 -18.42 10.94
C GLY A 63 22.17 -18.53 11.26
N ASN A 64 22.77 -19.65 10.85
CA ASN A 64 24.23 -19.79 10.89
C ASN A 64 24.91 -19.02 9.73
N ALA A 65 26.25 -18.93 9.73
CA ALA A 65 27.01 -18.14 8.77
C ALA A 65 26.77 -18.57 7.30
N ILE A 66 26.51 -19.84 7.04
CA ILE A 66 26.22 -20.32 5.67
C ILE A 66 24.84 -19.82 5.25
N GLN A 67 23.82 -20.01 6.05
CA GLN A 67 22.45 -19.56 5.77
C GLN A 67 22.37 -18.05 5.59
N LEU A 68 23.11 -17.26 6.38
CA LEU A 68 23.12 -15.80 6.26
C LEU A 68 23.74 -15.36 4.93
N ARG A 69 24.77 -16.03 4.42
CA ARG A 69 25.33 -15.72 3.09
C ARG A 69 24.38 -16.09 1.98
N GLU A 70 23.79 -17.28 2.01
CA GLU A 70 22.79 -17.71 1.04
C GLU A 70 21.61 -16.72 0.98
N TYR A 71 21.18 -16.20 2.13
CA TYR A 71 20.13 -15.20 2.19
C TYR A 71 20.57 -13.83 1.64
N ALA A 72 21.83 -13.44 1.86
CA ALA A 72 22.38 -12.22 1.27
C ALA A 72 22.31 -12.29 -0.27
N ASP A 73 22.72 -13.39 -0.87
CA ASP A 73 22.63 -13.62 -2.33
C ASP A 73 21.19 -13.51 -2.85
N VAL A 74 20.22 -13.98 -2.06
CA VAL A 74 18.79 -13.85 -2.40
C VAL A 74 18.34 -12.37 -2.35
N LEU A 75 18.77 -11.61 -1.34
CA LEU A 75 18.44 -10.17 -1.24
C LEU A 75 19.06 -9.38 -2.38
N ASP A 76 20.30 -9.71 -2.78
CA ASP A 76 20.97 -9.12 -3.93
C ASP A 76 20.19 -9.38 -5.22
N THR A 77 19.65 -10.59 -5.40
CA THR A 77 18.80 -10.94 -6.54
C THR A 77 17.53 -10.09 -6.60
N TYR A 78 16.88 -9.84 -5.47
CA TYR A 78 15.70 -8.98 -5.41
C TYR A 78 16.03 -7.50 -5.63
N SER A 79 17.17 -7.04 -5.11
CA SER A 79 17.67 -5.67 -5.32
C SER A 79 17.95 -5.43 -6.79
N GLU A 80 18.59 -6.39 -7.46
CA GLU A 80 18.85 -6.37 -8.90
C GLU A 80 17.56 -6.28 -9.71
N ALA A 81 16.54 -7.08 -9.38
CA ALA A 81 15.26 -7.05 -10.06
C ALA A 81 14.57 -5.67 -9.95
N ALA A 82 14.63 -5.03 -8.79
CA ALA A 82 14.12 -3.66 -8.61
C ALA A 82 14.93 -2.64 -9.40
N ARG A 83 16.26 -2.74 -9.36
CA ARG A 83 17.19 -1.86 -10.10
C ARG A 83 16.91 -1.89 -11.60
N GLN A 84 16.67 -3.06 -12.18
CA GLN A 84 16.36 -3.19 -13.60
C GLN A 84 15.06 -2.45 -13.99
N ALA A 85 14.05 -2.42 -13.12
CA ALA A 85 12.85 -1.64 -13.35
C ALA A 85 13.16 -0.13 -13.32
N TYR A 86 14.01 0.35 -12.41
CA TYR A 86 14.42 1.75 -12.35
C TYR A 86 15.27 2.16 -13.56
N VAL A 87 16.22 1.34 -13.98
CA VAL A 87 17.03 1.58 -15.18
C VAL A 87 16.17 1.74 -16.43
N SER A 88 15.06 0.99 -16.52
CA SER A 88 14.15 1.11 -17.67
C SER A 88 13.36 2.43 -17.67
N ARG A 89 13.29 3.13 -16.52
CA ARG A 89 12.47 4.33 -16.31
C ARG A 89 13.28 5.60 -16.19
N CYS A 90 14.35 5.56 -15.40
CA CYS A 90 15.10 6.75 -14.97
C CYS A 90 16.01 7.31 -16.06
N SER A 91 16.36 8.59 -15.92
CA SER A 91 17.30 9.30 -16.82
C SER A 91 18.74 9.32 -16.32
N ILE A 92 19.02 8.76 -15.13
CA ILE A 92 20.35 8.68 -14.51
C ILE A 92 21.01 7.33 -14.79
N SER A 93 22.30 7.23 -14.55
CA SER A 93 23.06 5.99 -14.79
C SER A 93 22.69 4.88 -13.81
N GLU A 94 23.00 3.65 -14.18
CA GLU A 94 22.78 2.47 -13.34
C GLU A 94 23.57 2.55 -12.02
N GLU A 95 24.79 3.10 -12.08
CA GLU A 95 25.65 3.31 -10.91
C GLU A 95 25.05 4.36 -9.95
N GLU A 96 24.44 5.42 -10.49
CA GLU A 96 23.72 6.41 -9.67
C GLU A 96 22.47 5.81 -9.01
N ILE A 97 21.71 4.99 -9.74
CA ILE A 97 20.57 4.26 -9.17
C ILE A 97 21.04 3.34 -8.04
N GLN A 98 22.12 2.58 -8.25
CA GLN A 98 22.68 1.72 -7.21
C GLN A 98 23.10 2.52 -5.97
N ALA A 99 23.78 3.65 -6.14
CA ALA A 99 24.18 4.51 -5.03
C ALA A 99 22.98 5.06 -4.24
N LEU A 100 21.90 5.41 -4.93
CA LEU A 100 20.64 5.84 -4.29
C LEU A 100 19.98 4.70 -3.50
N MET A 101 20.02 3.47 -4.03
CA MET A 101 19.49 2.29 -3.34
C MET A 101 20.32 1.93 -2.12
N ASP A 102 21.66 1.98 -2.22
CA ASP A 102 22.60 1.69 -1.13
C ASP A 102 22.44 2.66 0.04
N SER A 103 22.06 3.91 -0.27
CA SER A 103 21.87 4.99 0.71
C SER A 103 20.46 5.03 1.30
N GLU A 104 19.56 4.13 0.90
CA GLU A 104 18.14 4.18 1.29
C GLU A 104 17.57 5.60 1.10
N THR A 105 17.49 6.02 -0.15
CA THR A 105 17.23 7.42 -0.48
C THR A 105 15.74 7.74 -0.46
N HIS A 106 15.37 8.72 0.35
CA HIS A 106 14.05 9.36 0.36
C HIS A 106 14.12 10.62 -0.49
N MET A 107 13.33 10.70 -1.52
CA MET A 107 13.30 11.80 -2.50
C MET A 107 12.04 12.63 -2.36
N THR A 108 12.18 13.94 -2.44
CA THR A 108 11.07 14.87 -2.70
C THR A 108 10.54 14.69 -4.12
N ALA A 109 9.41 15.32 -4.44
CA ALA A 109 8.87 15.26 -5.79
C ALA A 109 9.83 15.89 -6.83
N GLU A 110 10.54 16.97 -6.46
CA GLU A 110 11.54 17.64 -7.31
C GLU A 110 12.74 16.74 -7.59
N GLU A 111 13.24 16.03 -6.57
CA GLU A 111 14.36 15.09 -6.73
C GLU A 111 13.94 13.87 -7.58
N ALA A 112 12.76 13.32 -7.32
CA ALA A 112 12.22 12.21 -8.11
C ALA A 112 12.02 12.60 -9.58
N LEU A 113 11.55 13.83 -9.86
CA LEU A 113 11.43 14.38 -11.21
C LEU A 113 12.81 14.56 -11.86
N LYS A 114 13.77 15.12 -11.13
CA LYS A 114 15.14 15.35 -11.62
C LYS A 114 15.84 14.05 -12.03
N PHE A 115 15.62 12.98 -11.29
CA PHE A 115 16.21 11.66 -11.57
C PHE A 115 15.41 10.84 -12.59
N GLY A 116 14.19 11.28 -12.95
CA GLY A 116 13.35 10.61 -13.94
C GLY A 116 12.49 9.48 -13.38
N PHE A 117 12.34 9.38 -12.05
CA PHE A 117 11.39 8.44 -11.44
C PHE A 117 9.94 8.82 -11.71
N ILE A 118 9.67 10.12 -11.85
CA ILE A 118 8.35 10.67 -12.19
C ILE A 118 8.45 11.62 -13.38
N ASP A 119 7.32 11.93 -14.02
CA ASP A 119 7.23 12.80 -15.19
C ASP A 119 6.64 14.18 -14.87
N GLU A 120 5.84 14.27 -13.80
CA GLU A 120 5.12 15.51 -13.48
C GLU A 120 4.88 15.62 -11.97
N ILE A 121 4.96 16.87 -11.47
CA ILE A 121 4.58 17.22 -10.10
C ILE A 121 3.18 17.86 -10.13
N ALA A 122 2.26 17.30 -9.35
CA ALA A 122 0.92 17.84 -9.18
C ALA A 122 0.81 18.67 -7.89
N ASP A 123 0.29 19.87 -7.99
CA ASP A 123 0.01 20.75 -6.85
C ASP A 123 -1.41 20.58 -6.28
N LYS A 124 -2.27 19.86 -7.02
CA LYS A 124 -3.65 19.57 -6.63
C LYS A 124 -3.96 18.11 -6.89
N PRO A 125 -4.90 17.49 -6.13
CA PRO A 125 -5.32 16.13 -6.42
C PRO A 125 -5.68 16.00 -7.90
N ALA A 126 -5.06 15.05 -8.59
CA ALA A 126 -5.31 14.75 -10.00
C ALA A 126 -6.77 14.32 -10.25
N MET A 127 -7.53 14.08 -9.21
CA MET A 127 -8.94 13.74 -9.26
C MET A 127 -9.81 14.95 -8.99
N SER A 128 -10.38 15.53 -10.06
CA SER A 128 -11.54 16.41 -10.00
C SER A 128 -12.82 15.59 -9.68
N GLY A 129 -12.78 14.76 -8.62
CA GLY A 129 -13.86 13.89 -8.22
C GLY A 129 -13.82 13.58 -6.72
N ASP A 130 -14.89 12.98 -6.22
CA ASP A 130 -14.97 12.50 -4.85
C ASP A 130 -13.82 11.52 -4.56
N SER A 131 -12.82 11.97 -3.80
CA SER A 131 -11.65 11.18 -3.38
C SER A 131 -11.96 10.21 -2.23
N SER A 132 -13.24 10.08 -1.85
CA SER A 132 -13.67 9.03 -0.93
C SER A 132 -13.48 7.64 -1.54
N PRO A 133 -13.36 6.58 -0.74
CA PRO A 133 -13.36 5.20 -1.24
C PRO A 133 -14.52 4.92 -2.19
N LYS A 134 -15.66 5.57 -1.98
CA LYS A 134 -16.86 5.48 -2.82
C LYS A 134 -16.68 6.20 -4.17
N GLY A 135 -15.99 7.33 -4.21
CA GLY A 135 -15.65 8.05 -5.43
C GLY A 135 -14.67 7.29 -6.31
N TYR A 136 -13.64 6.68 -5.70
CA TYR A 136 -12.72 5.77 -6.40
C TYR A 136 -13.47 4.60 -7.03
N MET A 137 -14.38 3.98 -6.27
CA MET A 137 -15.16 2.85 -6.74
C MET A 137 -16.09 3.23 -7.89
N GLN A 138 -16.71 4.41 -7.85
CA GLN A 138 -17.52 4.91 -8.97
C GLN A 138 -16.68 5.16 -10.22
N ALA A 139 -15.46 5.69 -10.09
CA ALA A 139 -14.55 5.88 -11.21
C ALA A 139 -14.13 4.53 -11.83
N VAL A 140 -13.80 3.54 -11.00
CA VAL A 140 -13.46 2.18 -11.43
C VAL A 140 -14.66 1.52 -12.12
N MET A 141 -15.87 1.69 -11.60
CA MET A 141 -17.11 1.17 -12.22
C MET A 141 -17.35 1.77 -13.61
N ARG A 142 -17.17 3.09 -13.79
CA ARG A 142 -17.30 3.74 -15.10
C ARG A 142 -16.30 3.22 -16.13
N LEU A 143 -15.04 2.98 -15.70
CA LEU A 143 -14.01 2.40 -16.56
C LEU A 143 -14.34 0.96 -16.96
N SER A 144 -14.92 0.16 -16.05
CA SER A 144 -15.27 -1.23 -16.31
C SER A 144 -16.51 -1.37 -17.20
N GLU A 145 -17.46 -0.45 -17.13
CA GLU A 145 -18.59 -0.39 -18.06
C GLU A 145 -18.11 -0.23 -19.51
N GLN A 146 -16.99 0.48 -19.70
CA GLN A 146 -16.36 0.64 -21.00
C GLN A 146 -15.57 -0.59 -21.47
N SER A 147 -15.12 -1.44 -20.53
CA SER A 147 -14.26 -2.61 -20.82
C SER A 147 -14.94 -3.98 -20.72
N GLY A 148 -16.25 -4.05 -20.41
CA GLY A 148 -17.01 -5.31 -20.35
C GLY A 148 -16.86 -6.10 -19.03
N GLY A 149 -16.11 -5.57 -18.04
CA GLY A 149 -15.91 -6.21 -16.73
C GLY A 149 -16.91 -5.82 -15.63
N ALA A 150 -18.05 -5.27 -16.00
CA ALA A 150 -19.02 -4.65 -15.07
C ALA A 150 -19.54 -5.56 -13.94
N ASN A 151 -19.65 -6.87 -14.17
CA ASN A 151 -20.24 -7.79 -13.18
C ASN A 151 -19.30 -8.12 -12.01
N GLU A 152 -18.00 -8.25 -12.25
CA GLU A 152 -17.01 -8.56 -11.21
C GLU A 152 -16.78 -7.35 -10.30
N ILE A 153 -16.75 -6.15 -10.86
CA ILE A 153 -16.55 -4.91 -10.10
C ILE A 153 -17.78 -4.58 -9.27
N LYS A 154 -18.98 -4.86 -9.77
CA LYS A 154 -20.22 -4.73 -8.99
C LYS A 154 -20.20 -5.63 -7.76
N ALA A 155 -19.75 -6.88 -7.89
CA ALA A 155 -19.61 -7.80 -6.77
C ALA A 155 -18.62 -7.32 -5.70
N ILE A 156 -17.53 -6.66 -6.11
CA ILE A 156 -16.55 -6.03 -5.21
C ILE A 156 -17.16 -4.81 -4.51
N SER A 157 -17.89 -3.97 -5.24
CA SER A 157 -18.62 -2.82 -4.68
C SER A 157 -19.62 -3.24 -3.61
N ASP A 158 -20.44 -4.25 -3.88
CA ASP A 158 -21.42 -4.78 -2.94
C ASP A 158 -20.78 -5.41 -1.68
N ARG A 159 -19.52 -5.88 -1.79
CA ARG A 159 -18.75 -6.36 -0.62
C ARG A 159 -18.19 -5.20 0.20
N LEU A 160 -17.73 -4.13 -0.43
CA LEU A 160 -17.23 -2.93 0.26
C LEU A 160 -18.36 -2.22 1.00
N ASP A 161 -19.53 -2.06 0.40
CA ASP A 161 -20.71 -1.47 1.06
C ASP A 161 -21.10 -2.25 2.32
N ARG A 162 -20.97 -3.58 2.29
CA ARG A 162 -21.21 -4.44 3.48
C ARG A 162 -20.15 -4.24 4.57
N ILE A 163 -18.88 -4.11 4.19
CA ILE A 163 -17.78 -3.83 5.13
C ILE A 163 -17.98 -2.46 5.79
N GLU A 164 -18.33 -1.45 5.01
CA GLU A 164 -18.60 -0.09 5.51
C GLU A 164 -19.78 -0.06 6.50
N ALA A 165 -20.85 -0.79 6.21
CA ALA A 165 -21.99 -0.93 7.11
C ALA A 165 -21.61 -1.61 8.44
N VAL A 166 -20.73 -2.61 8.41
CA VAL A 166 -20.21 -3.29 9.61
C VAL A 166 -19.33 -2.35 10.42
N LEU A 167 -18.45 -1.56 9.77
CA LEU A 167 -17.60 -0.59 10.44
C LEU A 167 -18.41 0.51 11.12
N GLN A 168 -19.41 1.09 10.45
CA GLN A 168 -20.32 2.08 11.03
C GLN A 168 -21.13 1.51 12.20
N SER A 169 -21.50 0.24 12.13
CA SER A 169 -22.18 -0.45 13.24
C SER A 169 -21.26 -0.65 14.43
N ALA A 170 -19.98 -0.97 14.18
CA ALA A 170 -18.96 -1.12 15.21
C ALA A 170 -18.67 0.22 15.90
N GLU A 171 -18.51 1.31 15.14
CA GLU A 171 -18.32 2.67 15.67
C GLU A 171 -19.47 3.09 16.59
N LYS A 172 -20.70 2.88 16.17
CA LYS A 172 -21.88 3.15 17.02
C LYS A 172 -21.93 2.31 18.30
N CYS A 173 -21.34 1.11 18.29
CA CYS A 173 -21.21 0.30 19.50
C CYS A 173 -20.11 0.83 20.44
N PHE A 174 -19.04 1.41 19.92
CA PHE A 174 -17.98 2.04 20.71
C PHE A 174 -18.47 3.32 21.35
N ASP A 175 -19.13 4.21 20.62
CA ASP A 175 -19.69 5.46 21.12
C ASP A 175 -20.70 5.22 22.25
N LYS A 176 -21.55 4.18 22.14
CA LYS A 176 -22.46 3.79 23.22
C LYS A 176 -21.76 3.28 24.48
N LYS A 177 -20.57 2.67 24.37
CA LYS A 177 -19.79 2.25 25.54
C LYS A 177 -19.15 3.41 26.25
N GLU A 178 -18.72 4.45 25.54
CA GLU A 178 -18.17 5.68 26.18
C GLU A 178 -19.25 6.47 26.94
N ASP A 179 -20.49 6.53 26.43
CA ASP A 179 -21.61 7.17 27.13
C ASP A 179 -22.04 6.40 28.38
N MET A 180 -21.99 5.07 28.37
CA MET A 180 -22.27 4.25 29.56
C MET A 180 -21.17 4.37 30.62
N SER A 181 -19.90 4.56 30.24
CA SER A 181 -18.81 4.75 31.20
C SER A 181 -18.82 6.11 31.91
N LYS A 182 -19.49 7.10 31.31
CA LYS A 182 -19.70 8.45 31.93
C LYS A 182 -20.90 8.49 32.88
N ALA A 183 -21.81 7.51 32.83
CA ALA A 183 -23.00 7.46 33.68
C ALA A 183 -22.79 6.73 35.02
N GLU A 184 -21.69 5.99 35.20
CA GLU A 184 -21.38 5.28 36.44
C GLU A 184 -20.18 5.92 37.19
N SER A 185 -20.37 7.12 37.73
CA SER A 185 -19.49 7.71 38.74
C SER A 185 -20.13 7.62 40.12
N ALA A 186 -19.97 6.46 40.81
CA ALA A 186 -20.05 6.30 42.29
C ALA A 186 -19.58 4.88 42.70
N PRO A 187 -19.20 4.56 43.94
CA PRO A 187 -17.82 4.77 44.42
C PRO A 187 -17.01 3.48 44.56
N LYS A 188 -15.69 3.64 44.77
CA LYS A 188 -14.62 2.65 44.96
C LYS A 188 -15.03 1.33 45.64
N ALA A 189 -14.67 0.20 44.98
CA ALA A 189 -14.25 -1.02 45.67
C ALA A 189 -12.99 -1.59 44.98
N GLU A 190 -12.01 -1.93 45.79
CA GLU A 190 -10.71 -2.49 45.43
C GLU A 190 -10.84 -3.91 44.85
N ASN A 191 -9.89 -4.23 43.97
CA ASN A 191 -9.51 -5.57 43.54
C ASN A 191 -10.36 -6.26 42.46
N ALA A 192 -9.89 -6.19 41.20
CA ALA A 192 -10.05 -7.26 40.22
C ALA A 192 -8.89 -7.26 39.21
N PRO A 193 -8.41 -8.45 38.77
CA PRO A 193 -7.21 -8.58 37.95
C PRO A 193 -7.48 -8.29 36.47
N GLU A 194 -6.52 -7.65 35.83
CA GLU A 194 -6.48 -7.46 34.38
C GLU A 194 -6.29 -8.83 33.68
N SER A 195 -7.30 -9.31 32.96
CA SER A 195 -7.13 -10.45 32.09
C SER A 195 -7.17 -10.04 30.62
N GLY A 196 -6.04 -10.21 29.94
CA GLY A 196 -5.90 -9.99 28.50
C GLY A 196 -6.64 -10.99 27.60
N ALA A 197 -7.51 -11.84 28.16
CA ALA A 197 -8.24 -12.88 27.45
C ALA A 197 -9.43 -12.34 26.62
N ASP A 198 -10.08 -11.30 27.10
CA ASP A 198 -11.31 -10.77 26.48
C ASP A 198 -11.07 -10.11 25.11
N LYS A 199 -9.90 -9.46 24.91
CA LYS A 199 -9.58 -8.83 23.62
C LYS A 199 -9.30 -9.83 22.50
N ALA A 200 -8.72 -10.99 22.82
CA ALA A 200 -8.41 -12.00 21.84
C ALA A 200 -9.66 -12.76 21.37
N GLU A 201 -10.65 -12.97 22.26
CA GLU A 201 -11.92 -13.60 21.90
C GLU A 201 -12.81 -12.68 21.05
N MET A 202 -12.86 -11.40 21.36
CA MET A 202 -13.57 -10.42 20.53
C MET A 202 -12.94 -10.29 19.12
N LEU A 203 -11.62 -10.33 19.02
CA LEU A 203 -10.93 -10.26 17.72
C LEU A 203 -11.16 -11.53 16.88
N LYS A 204 -11.23 -12.71 17.51
CA LYS A 204 -11.58 -13.98 16.84
C LYS A 204 -13.03 -13.98 16.33
N ALA A 205 -13.96 -13.48 17.12
CA ALA A 205 -15.36 -13.36 16.70
C ALA A 205 -15.53 -12.38 15.53
N PHE A 206 -14.81 -11.26 15.55
CA PHE A 206 -14.78 -10.29 14.47
C PHE A 206 -14.20 -10.86 13.17
N LEU A 207 -13.06 -11.56 13.24
CA LEU A 207 -12.44 -12.19 12.08
C LEU A 207 -13.28 -13.33 11.49
N SER A 208 -14.02 -14.07 12.31
CA SER A 208 -14.94 -15.11 11.84
C SER A 208 -16.15 -14.55 11.09
N ALA A 209 -16.61 -13.34 11.42
CA ALA A 209 -17.73 -12.69 10.75
C ALA A 209 -17.35 -12.03 9.40
N VAL A 210 -16.07 -11.75 9.18
CA VAL A 210 -15.57 -11.06 7.97
C VAL A 210 -15.09 -12.05 6.90
N VAL A 211 -14.74 -13.28 7.26
CA VAL A 211 -14.14 -14.30 6.35
C VAL A 211 -15.16 -15.38 5.93
N GLY A 212 -16.32 -15.42 6.54
CA GLY A 212 -17.48 -16.26 6.12
C GLY A 212 -18.41 -15.47 5.21
#